data_ff75208166f3f6f82af015c23a4a5d7d
#
_entry.id   ff75208166f3f6f82af015c23a4a5d7d
#
_cell.length_a   1.000
_cell.length_b   1.000
_cell.length_c   1.000
_cell.angle_alpha   90.00
_cell.angle_beta   90.00
_cell.angle_gamma   90.00
#
_symmetry.space_group_name_H-M   'P 1'
#
loop_
_entity.id
_entity.type
_entity.pdbx_description
1 polymer ?
#
loop_
_entity_poly.entity_id
_entity_poly.type
_entity_poly.pdbx_seq_one_letter_code
_entity_poly.pdbx_strand_id
1 'polypeptide(L)'
;MVFRANVNVSLIFLIFLVTFIMSSIPLLSLFMYETLPIVIILPVIFLTTAGFILWYANSITYVFYEDYLLIKGGPFKSKISYEDITEVSSTEESFTGYRITSSEKGIELFSKSAIGGSIKVLPVDKIEFITELRNRCPNIQIPKFD
;
A
#
# COMPACT_ATOMS: atom_id res chain seq x y z
N MET A 1 -16.24 1.63 -10.99
CA MET A 1 -14.98 2.15 -11.56
C MET A 1 -13.82 1.60 -10.74
N VAL A 2 -12.69 1.26 -11.35
CA VAL A 2 -11.58 0.58 -10.65
C VAL A 2 -10.29 1.36 -10.89
N PHE A 3 -9.63 1.74 -9.79
CA PHE A 3 -8.33 2.41 -9.81
C PHE A 3 -7.26 1.49 -9.21
N ARG A 4 -6.04 1.55 -9.74
CA ARG A 4 -4.88 0.86 -9.18
C ARG A 4 -4.09 1.82 -8.31
N ALA A 5 -3.42 1.27 -7.29
CA ALA A 5 -2.49 2.04 -6.49
C ALA A 5 -1.23 2.40 -7.30
N ASN A 6 -0.73 3.61 -7.06
CA ASN A 6 0.59 4.00 -7.54
C ASN A 6 1.65 3.36 -6.63
N VAL A 7 2.43 2.48 -7.20
CA VAL A 7 3.46 1.72 -6.48
C VAL A 7 4.82 2.21 -6.94
N ASN A 8 5.61 2.73 -6.00
CA ASN A 8 6.96 3.18 -6.30
C ASN A 8 7.90 1.98 -6.46
N VAL A 9 8.25 1.67 -7.71
CA VAL A 9 9.13 0.56 -8.06
C VAL A 9 10.51 0.70 -7.42
N SER A 10 11.04 1.93 -7.30
CA SER A 10 12.34 2.20 -6.68
C SER A 10 12.34 1.84 -5.20
N LEU A 11 11.23 2.11 -4.49
CA LEU A 11 11.09 1.74 -3.08
C LEU A 11 11.03 0.22 -2.90
N ILE A 12 10.27 -0.48 -3.76
CA ILE A 12 10.22 -1.94 -3.76
C ILE A 12 11.62 -2.51 -4.02
N PHE A 13 12.34 -1.97 -4.99
CA PHE A 13 13.71 -2.37 -5.28
C PHE A 13 14.65 -2.13 -4.11
N LEU A 14 14.52 -1.01 -3.40
CA LEU A 14 15.31 -0.71 -2.20
C LEU A 14 15.04 -1.72 -1.07
N ILE A 15 13.76 -2.02 -0.81
CA ILE A 15 13.37 -3.04 0.19
C ILE A 15 13.97 -4.40 -0.20
N PHE A 16 13.91 -4.75 -1.48
CA PHE A 16 14.48 -5.98 -2.01
C PHE A 16 15.99 -6.04 -1.80
N LEU A 17 16.69 -4.95 -2.11
CA LEU A 17 18.15 -4.84 -1.96
C LEU A 17 18.56 -4.97 -0.49
N VAL A 18 17.90 -4.26 0.41
CA VAL A 18 18.18 -4.32 1.84
C VAL A 18 17.92 -5.74 2.38
N THR A 19 16.80 -6.34 2.03
CA THR A 19 16.46 -7.69 2.45
C THR A 19 17.47 -8.72 1.89
N PHE A 20 17.92 -8.53 0.66
CA PHE A 20 18.96 -9.38 0.04
C PHE A 20 20.30 -9.27 0.77
N ILE A 21 20.75 -8.05 1.09
CA ILE A 21 21.99 -7.82 1.84
C ILE A 21 21.89 -8.48 3.23
N MET A 22 20.79 -8.25 3.94
CA MET A 22 20.59 -8.82 5.27
C MET A 22 20.52 -10.34 5.26
N SER A 23 19.96 -10.96 4.22
CA SER A 23 19.91 -12.42 4.09
C SER A 23 21.25 -13.04 3.62
N SER A 24 22.14 -12.24 3.03
CA SER A 24 23.48 -12.72 2.60
C SER A 24 24.52 -12.70 3.71
N ILE A 25 24.34 -11.90 4.78
CA ILE A 25 25.26 -11.86 5.93
C ILE A 25 25.47 -13.24 6.59
N PRO A 26 24.41 -14.02 6.88
CA PRO A 26 24.59 -15.36 7.43
C PRO A 26 25.23 -16.36 6.47
N LEU A 27 25.16 -16.13 5.13
CA LEU A 27 25.87 -16.96 4.16
C LEU A 27 27.39 -16.87 4.31
N LEU A 28 27.90 -15.74 4.76
CA LEU A 28 29.33 -15.60 5.08
C LEU A 28 29.75 -16.49 6.27
N SER A 29 28.85 -16.75 7.20
CA SER A 29 29.15 -17.64 8.34
C SER A 29 29.30 -19.11 7.96
N LEU A 30 28.83 -19.51 6.75
CA LEU A 30 29.01 -20.88 6.24
C LEU A 30 30.45 -21.25 5.95
N PHE A 31 31.25 -20.25 5.61
CA PHE A 31 32.70 -20.49 5.44
C PHE A 31 33.40 -20.77 6.77
N MET A 32 32.70 -20.51 7.89
CA MET A 32 33.28 -20.66 9.24
C MET A 32 32.63 -21.80 10.06
N TYR A 33 31.41 -22.20 9.75
CA TYR A 33 30.65 -23.21 10.51
C TYR A 33 29.80 -24.06 9.55
N GLU A 34 29.96 -25.38 9.56
CA GLU A 34 29.26 -26.35 8.70
C GLU A 34 27.77 -26.50 9.04
N THR A 35 26.97 -25.45 8.96
CA THR A 35 25.53 -25.52 9.24
C THR A 35 24.68 -25.42 7.98
N LEU A 36 24.60 -26.55 7.24
CA LEU A 36 23.77 -26.72 6.04
C LEU A 36 22.30 -26.21 6.15
N PRO A 37 21.57 -26.40 7.27
CA PRO A 37 20.18 -25.96 7.34
C PRO A 37 19.99 -24.45 7.18
N ILE A 38 20.89 -23.63 7.72
CA ILE A 38 20.81 -22.17 7.68
C ILE A 38 20.95 -21.65 6.25
N VAL A 39 21.77 -22.28 5.44
CA VAL A 39 22.00 -21.93 4.02
C VAL A 39 20.74 -22.03 3.18
N ILE A 40 19.91 -23.01 3.45
CA ILE A 40 18.69 -23.28 2.69
C ILE A 40 17.54 -22.43 3.22
N ILE A 41 17.40 -22.33 4.53
CA ILE A 41 16.27 -21.62 5.17
C ILE A 41 16.27 -20.13 4.85
N LEU A 42 17.42 -19.47 4.89
CA LEU A 42 17.50 -18.01 4.66
C LEU A 42 17.10 -17.58 3.24
N PRO A 43 17.62 -18.17 2.15
CA PRO A 43 17.14 -17.87 0.81
C PRO A 43 15.64 -18.15 0.62
N VAL A 44 15.11 -19.21 1.24
CA VAL A 44 13.67 -19.53 1.16
C VAL A 44 12.85 -18.44 1.84
N ILE A 45 13.23 -17.99 3.04
CA ILE A 45 12.55 -16.88 3.73
C ILE A 45 12.64 -15.61 2.90
N PHE A 46 13.80 -15.30 2.32
CA PHE A 46 13.99 -14.13 1.47
C PHE A 46 13.07 -14.16 0.25
N LEU A 47 13.06 -15.26 -0.51
CA LEU A 47 12.26 -15.41 -1.73
C LEU A 47 10.76 -15.35 -1.42
N THR A 48 10.32 -15.98 -0.34
CA THR A 48 8.90 -15.94 0.06
C THR A 48 8.47 -14.54 0.51
N THR A 49 9.30 -13.85 1.29
CA THR A 49 9.01 -12.48 1.73
C THR A 49 8.98 -11.51 0.55
N ALA A 50 9.96 -11.60 -0.33
CA ALA A 50 10.04 -10.79 -1.53
C ALA A 50 8.85 -11.02 -2.48
N GLY A 51 8.50 -12.27 -2.72
CA GLY A 51 7.33 -12.65 -3.51
C GLY A 51 6.02 -12.12 -2.91
N PHE A 52 5.88 -12.18 -1.59
CA PHE A 52 4.72 -11.66 -0.88
C PHE A 52 4.61 -10.13 -1.01
N ILE A 53 5.71 -9.40 -0.85
CA ILE A 53 5.72 -7.93 -0.99
C ILE A 53 5.33 -7.52 -2.40
N LEU A 54 5.90 -8.15 -3.43
CA LEU A 54 5.56 -7.87 -4.82
C LEU A 54 4.08 -8.18 -5.12
N TRP A 55 3.60 -9.34 -4.67
CA TRP A 55 2.19 -9.70 -4.83
C TRP A 55 1.26 -8.72 -4.13
N TYR A 56 1.55 -8.35 -2.87
CA TYR A 56 0.77 -7.39 -2.12
C TYR A 56 0.72 -6.02 -2.81
N ALA A 57 1.88 -5.48 -3.22
CA ALA A 57 1.97 -4.20 -3.88
C ALA A 57 1.13 -4.13 -5.18
N ASN A 58 1.19 -5.18 -6.00
CA ASN A 58 0.43 -5.24 -7.25
C ASN A 58 -1.08 -5.54 -7.04
N SER A 59 -1.48 -5.99 -5.87
CA SER A 59 -2.87 -6.33 -5.57
C SER A 59 -3.69 -5.17 -5.02
N ILE A 60 -3.05 -4.01 -4.73
CA ILE A 60 -3.76 -2.87 -4.18
C ILE A 60 -4.62 -2.21 -5.26
N THR A 61 -5.93 -2.22 -5.02
CA THR A 61 -6.94 -1.64 -5.92
C THR A 61 -8.03 -0.92 -5.15
N TYR A 62 -8.56 0.14 -5.75
CA TYR A 62 -9.66 0.94 -5.23
C TYR A 62 -10.86 0.79 -6.16
N VAL A 63 -11.98 0.29 -5.67
CA VAL A 63 -13.18 0.01 -6.48
C VAL A 63 -14.34 0.85 -5.97
N PHE A 64 -14.82 1.76 -6.81
CA PHE A 64 -16.03 2.54 -6.55
C PHE A 64 -17.27 1.70 -6.90
N TYR A 65 -18.07 1.39 -5.89
CA TYR A 65 -19.42 0.84 -6.02
C TYR A 65 -20.46 1.96 -5.88
N GLU A 66 -21.74 1.64 -5.99
CA GLU A 66 -22.81 2.63 -5.91
C GLU A 66 -22.86 3.32 -4.54
N ASP A 67 -22.76 2.56 -3.44
CA ASP A 67 -22.95 3.04 -2.07
C ASP A 67 -21.65 3.11 -1.25
N TYR A 68 -20.54 2.55 -1.76
CA TYR A 68 -19.30 2.43 -1.00
C TYR A 68 -18.06 2.36 -1.87
N LEU A 69 -16.96 2.76 -1.28
CA LEU A 69 -15.62 2.54 -1.79
C LEU A 69 -15.05 1.26 -1.18
N LEU A 70 -14.64 0.31 -2.01
CA LEU A 70 -13.93 -0.89 -1.60
C LEU A 70 -12.45 -0.77 -1.91
N ILE A 71 -11.63 -0.84 -0.86
CA ILE A 71 -10.18 -0.83 -0.95
C ILE A 71 -9.71 -2.25 -0.71
N LYS A 72 -8.95 -2.79 -1.67
CA LYS A 72 -8.36 -4.13 -1.59
C LYS A 72 -6.84 -4.01 -1.57
N GLY A 73 -6.19 -4.81 -0.74
CA GLY A 73 -4.74 -4.94 -0.71
C GLY A 73 -4.38 -6.36 -0.28
N GLY A 74 -4.04 -7.23 -1.22
CA GLY A 74 -3.81 -8.65 -0.96
C GLY A 74 -5.02 -9.32 -0.29
N PRO A 75 -4.83 -9.92 0.90
CA PRO A 75 -5.91 -10.56 1.65
C PRO A 75 -6.82 -9.55 2.37
N PHE A 76 -6.37 -8.30 2.50
CA PHE A 76 -7.08 -7.28 3.25
C PHE A 76 -8.08 -6.54 2.36
N LYS A 77 -9.27 -6.28 2.92
CA LYS A 77 -10.33 -5.51 2.28
C LYS A 77 -10.91 -4.53 3.28
N SER A 78 -11.07 -3.29 2.87
CA SER A 78 -11.73 -2.26 3.65
C SER A 78 -12.88 -1.68 2.85
N LYS A 79 -14.09 -1.70 3.43
CA LYS A 79 -15.30 -1.15 2.84
C LYS A 79 -15.63 0.15 3.56
N ILE A 80 -15.74 1.24 2.80
CA ILE A 80 -16.06 2.58 3.32
C ILE A 80 -17.33 3.05 2.65
N SER A 81 -18.40 3.24 3.43
CA SER A 81 -19.61 3.89 2.93
C SER A 81 -19.35 5.38 2.65
N TYR A 82 -19.90 5.90 1.56
CA TYR A 82 -19.75 7.33 1.24
C TYR A 82 -20.33 8.24 2.30
N GLU A 83 -21.40 7.80 2.99
CA GLU A 83 -22.05 8.52 4.08
C GLU A 83 -21.14 8.65 5.32
N ASP A 84 -20.23 7.70 5.51
CA ASP A 84 -19.32 7.68 6.66
C ASP A 84 -18.07 8.54 6.44
N ILE A 85 -17.79 8.97 5.21
CA ILE A 85 -16.63 9.82 4.90
C ILE A 85 -16.92 11.22 5.42
N THR A 86 -16.09 11.67 6.35
CA THR A 86 -16.25 12.99 7.01
C THR A 86 -15.37 14.06 6.43
N GLU A 87 -14.17 13.70 6.01
CA GLU A 87 -13.17 14.63 5.50
C GLU A 87 -12.22 13.92 4.53
N VAL A 88 -11.68 14.69 3.59
CA VAL A 88 -10.63 14.25 2.67
C VAL A 88 -9.48 15.24 2.78
N SER A 89 -8.27 14.76 3.05
CA SER A 89 -7.08 15.59 3.10
C SER A 89 -5.92 15.01 2.30
N SER A 90 -4.89 15.81 2.08
CA SER A 90 -3.62 15.33 1.54
C SER A 90 -2.74 14.81 2.65
N THR A 91 -2.02 13.71 2.41
CA THR A 91 -1.08 13.15 3.37
C THR A 91 0.29 12.92 2.75
N GLU A 92 1.34 13.19 3.51
CA GLU A 92 2.74 12.94 3.11
C GLU A 92 3.29 11.66 3.74
N GLU A 93 2.53 11.02 4.64
CA GLU A 93 2.96 9.78 5.29
C GLU A 93 3.04 8.61 4.30
N SER A 94 4.18 7.93 4.27
CA SER A 94 4.55 7.01 3.19
C SER A 94 4.15 5.55 3.39
N PHE A 95 4.10 5.06 4.62
CA PHE A 95 4.00 3.63 4.93
C PHE A 95 2.74 3.22 5.69
N THR A 96 1.69 4.00 5.64
CA THR A 96 0.46 3.72 6.38
C THR A 96 -0.72 3.46 5.46
N GLY A 97 -1.54 2.48 5.81
CA GLY A 97 -2.74 2.10 5.08
C GLY A 97 -2.45 1.32 3.79
N TYR A 98 -3.23 1.58 2.74
CA TYR A 98 -3.12 0.93 1.42
C TYR A 98 -2.28 1.77 0.46
N ARG A 99 -1.04 2.06 0.87
CA ARG A 99 -0.11 2.92 0.14
C ARG A 99 1.31 2.44 0.34
N ILE A 100 2.05 2.32 -0.76
CA ILE A 100 3.48 1.97 -0.76
C ILE A 100 4.20 2.99 -1.63
N THR A 101 4.57 4.11 -1.04
CA THR A 101 5.37 5.13 -1.72
C THR A 101 6.07 6.04 -0.72
N SER A 102 7.19 6.63 -1.11
CA SER A 102 7.99 7.50 -0.25
C SER A 102 7.95 8.97 -0.60
N SER A 103 7.44 9.36 -1.76
CA SER A 103 7.69 10.72 -2.29
C SER A 103 6.47 11.47 -2.80
N GLU A 104 5.31 10.84 -2.94
CA GLU A 104 4.14 11.53 -3.46
C GLU A 104 3.09 11.79 -2.39
N LYS A 105 2.48 12.97 -2.43
CA LYS A 105 1.32 13.29 -1.58
C LYS A 105 0.18 12.34 -1.90
N GLY A 106 -0.29 11.64 -0.89
CA GLY A 106 -1.44 10.73 -0.97
C GLY A 106 -2.73 11.43 -0.58
N ILE A 107 -3.81 10.67 -0.63
CA ILE A 107 -5.15 11.07 -0.21
C ILE A 107 -5.46 10.34 1.08
N GLU A 108 -5.86 11.07 2.12
CA GLU A 108 -6.35 10.51 3.37
C GLU A 108 -7.86 10.73 3.45
N LEU A 109 -8.57 9.61 3.60
CA LEU A 109 -10.02 9.58 3.75
C LEU A 109 -10.34 9.35 5.23
N PHE A 110 -10.90 10.33 5.89
CA PHE A 110 -11.40 10.19 7.25
C PHE A 110 -12.81 9.59 7.20
N SER A 111 -13.01 8.49 7.91
CA SER A 111 -14.29 7.78 7.91
C SER A 111 -14.57 7.17 9.27
N LYS A 112 -15.84 7.24 9.70
CA LYS A 112 -16.32 6.65 10.95
C LYS A 112 -16.24 5.12 10.95
N SER A 113 -16.33 4.51 9.77
CA SER A 113 -16.25 3.05 9.60
C SER A 113 -14.82 2.53 9.38
N ALA A 114 -13.83 3.42 9.24
CA ALA A 114 -12.45 3.01 9.05
C ALA A 114 -11.80 2.56 10.37
N ILE A 115 -11.07 1.45 10.33
CA ILE A 115 -10.24 1.01 11.46
C ILE A 115 -9.11 2.03 11.65
N GLY A 116 -9.12 2.77 12.77
CA GLY A 116 -8.18 3.86 13.02
C GLY A 116 -8.67 5.25 12.61
N GLY A 117 -9.91 5.38 12.14
CA GLY A 117 -10.54 6.68 11.83
C GLY A 117 -10.19 7.26 10.47
N SER A 118 -9.12 6.79 9.82
CA SER A 118 -8.75 7.22 8.46
C SER A 118 -8.11 6.10 7.64
N ILE A 119 -8.19 6.23 6.32
CA ILE A 119 -7.50 5.34 5.38
C ILE A 119 -6.73 6.18 4.37
N LYS A 120 -5.46 5.81 4.17
CA LYS A 120 -4.57 6.49 3.23
C LYS A 120 -4.49 5.71 1.94
N VAL A 121 -4.71 6.40 0.82
CA VAL A 121 -4.72 5.83 -0.52
C VAL A 121 -3.84 6.65 -1.46
N LEU A 122 -3.29 6.00 -2.48
CA LEU A 122 -2.54 6.66 -3.54
C LEU A 122 -2.90 6.01 -4.89
N PRO A 123 -3.95 6.46 -5.56
CA PRO A 123 -4.28 5.99 -6.90
C PRO A 123 -3.28 6.51 -7.93
N VAL A 124 -3.11 5.78 -9.03
CA VAL A 124 -2.29 6.22 -10.18
C VAL A 124 -2.86 7.52 -10.73
N ASP A 125 -4.17 7.56 -10.91
CA ASP A 125 -4.89 8.73 -11.42
C ASP A 125 -5.62 9.45 -10.29
N LYS A 126 -4.90 10.36 -9.60
CA LYS A 126 -5.43 11.11 -8.45
C LYS A 126 -6.58 12.01 -8.83
N ILE A 127 -6.46 12.69 -9.98
CA ILE A 127 -7.45 13.68 -10.44
C ILE A 127 -8.77 12.98 -10.75
N GLU A 128 -8.72 11.88 -11.48
CA GLU A 128 -9.90 11.09 -11.81
C GLU A 128 -10.53 10.45 -10.57
N PHE A 129 -9.70 9.93 -9.67
CA PHE A 129 -10.16 9.38 -8.38
C PHE A 129 -10.88 10.41 -7.53
N ILE A 130 -10.33 11.63 -7.41
CA ILE A 130 -10.93 12.72 -6.64
C ILE A 130 -12.21 13.21 -7.31
N THR A 131 -12.24 13.27 -8.65
CA THR A 131 -13.44 13.66 -9.39
C THR A 131 -14.57 12.66 -9.15
N GLU A 132 -14.29 11.37 -9.23
CA GLU A 132 -15.27 10.32 -8.93
C GLU A 132 -15.73 10.36 -7.47
N LEU A 133 -14.81 10.58 -6.53
CA LEU A 133 -15.15 10.73 -5.12
C LEU A 133 -16.05 11.96 -4.88
N ARG A 134 -15.77 13.08 -5.53
CA ARG A 134 -16.59 14.30 -5.44
C ARG A 134 -18.00 14.09 -6.00
N ASN A 135 -18.13 13.35 -7.08
CA ASN A 135 -19.43 13.02 -7.66
C ASN A 135 -20.30 12.19 -6.71
N ARG A 136 -19.67 11.32 -5.90
CA ARG A 136 -20.38 10.44 -4.96
C ARG A 136 -20.58 11.05 -3.58
N CYS A 137 -19.73 12.01 -3.21
CA CYS A 137 -19.75 12.69 -1.92
C CYS A 137 -19.85 14.21 -2.12
N PRO A 138 -20.94 14.75 -2.64
CA PRO A 138 -21.04 16.18 -2.99
C PRO A 138 -20.97 17.12 -1.79
N ASN A 139 -21.24 16.63 -0.59
CA ASN A 139 -21.28 17.42 0.64
C ASN A 139 -19.93 17.52 1.35
N ILE A 140 -18.90 16.85 0.85
CA ILE A 140 -17.58 16.81 1.49
C ILE A 140 -16.64 17.84 0.83
N GLN A 141 -15.99 18.64 1.65
CA GLN A 141 -14.95 19.53 1.18
C GLN A 141 -13.71 18.70 0.84
N ILE A 142 -13.38 18.68 -0.45
CA ILE A 142 -12.18 18.03 -0.95
C ILE A 142 -11.18 19.13 -1.31
N PRO A 143 -10.01 19.21 -0.66
CA PRO A 143 -8.99 20.20 -0.99
C PRO A 143 -8.51 20.03 -2.44
N LYS A 144 -7.95 21.10 -3.00
CA LYS A 144 -7.27 21.02 -4.29
C LYS A 144 -5.98 20.24 -4.10
N PHE A 145 -5.81 19.20 -4.88
CA PHE A 145 -4.57 18.46 -4.99
C PHE A 145 -3.83 18.99 -6.22
N ASP A 146 -2.79 19.76 -5.98
CA ASP A 146 -1.86 20.23 -7.01
C ASP A 146 -0.74 19.20 -7.22
#